data_f1dc107ff078248765c22d49507db972
#
_entry.id   f1dc107ff078248765c22d49507db972
#
_cell.length_a   1.000
_cell.length_b   1.000
_cell.length_c   1.000
_cell.angle_alpha   90.00
_cell.angle_beta   90.00
_cell.angle_gamma   90.00
#
_symmetry.space_group_name_H-M   'P 1'
#
loop_
_entity.id
_entity.type
_entity.pdbx_description
1 polymer ?
#
loop_
_entity_poly.entity_id
_entity_poly.type
_entity_poly.pdbx_seq_one_letter_code
_entity_poly.pdbx_strand_id
1 'polypeptide(L)'
;MKIKHIILLSSLVFTTCEIDRETAVNPRVNLKLNFLHRWGQSNVSSADFNNTQFTNAFGNQLSIERLRYLISDIKITKADGEIITISNYNLLDLQDSSSLNITSSQSIETGVYNDLSFVFGFTNEANSDGAYPDLNSESWNVPIALGGGYHYMQLDGKFLNSIGTEVGYNYHAIRAADNPGANPSFPQDTFFEHSLGPITVTETAEVNILMDIAKWFEQPNLWDLNIYNQMLMPNSTAQIMIYENGQNVF
;
A
#
# COMPACT_ATOMS: atom_id res chain seq x y z
N MET A 1 43.36 54.95 -71.67
CA MET A 1 43.62 54.55 -70.27
C MET A 1 42.44 53.84 -69.70
N LYS A 2 42.47 52.52 -69.60
CA LYS A 2 41.31 51.72 -69.17
C LYS A 2 41.50 51.32 -67.69
N ILE A 3 40.62 51.82 -66.80
CA ILE A 3 40.67 51.53 -65.39
C ILE A 3 39.88 50.21 -65.18
N LYS A 4 40.57 49.17 -64.67
CA LYS A 4 39.98 47.92 -64.30
C LYS A 4 39.54 48.02 -62.82
N HIS A 5 38.24 47.89 -62.58
CA HIS A 5 37.71 47.75 -61.21
C HIS A 5 37.85 46.31 -60.76
N ILE A 6 38.55 46.08 -59.67
CA ILE A 6 38.62 44.80 -58.96
C ILE A 6 37.55 44.83 -57.91
N ILE A 7 36.53 43.94 -58.03
CA ILE A 7 35.53 43.72 -56.99
C ILE A 7 36.08 42.66 -56.04
N LEU A 8 36.35 43.06 -54.81
CA LEU A 8 36.75 42.15 -53.70
C LEU A 8 35.51 41.59 -53.09
N LEU A 9 35.26 40.29 -53.29
CA LEU A 9 34.11 39.55 -52.70
C LEU A 9 34.54 39.08 -51.31
N SER A 10 34.02 39.70 -50.24
CA SER A 10 34.25 39.31 -48.85
C SER A 10 33.27 38.22 -48.52
N SER A 11 33.72 36.97 -48.36
CA SER A 11 32.88 35.84 -47.83
C SER A 11 32.82 35.94 -46.31
N LEU A 12 31.64 36.29 -45.76
CA LEU A 12 31.33 36.14 -44.34
C LEU A 12 31.13 34.67 -44.04
N VAL A 13 32.03 34.06 -43.30
CA VAL A 13 31.87 32.72 -42.72
C VAL A 13 31.09 32.88 -41.38
N PHE A 14 29.82 32.49 -41.37
CA PHE A 14 29.06 32.36 -40.13
C PHE A 14 29.44 31.02 -39.49
N THR A 15 30.24 31.04 -38.42
CA THR A 15 30.40 29.90 -37.53
C THR A 15 29.14 29.86 -36.64
N THR A 16 28.23 28.95 -36.93
CA THR A 16 27.15 28.57 -36.00
C THR A 16 27.79 27.80 -34.85
N CYS A 17 27.88 28.43 -33.70
CA CYS A 17 28.19 27.74 -32.45
C CYS A 17 26.91 26.92 -32.10
N GLU A 18 26.90 25.63 -32.40
CA GLU A 18 25.93 24.73 -31.80
C GLU A 18 26.24 24.69 -30.31
N ILE A 19 25.36 25.32 -29.52
CA ILE A 19 25.33 25.12 -28.07
C ILE A 19 24.76 23.72 -27.85
N ASP A 20 25.65 22.73 -27.66
CA ASP A 20 25.24 21.43 -27.08
C ASP A 20 24.55 21.75 -25.74
N ARG A 21 23.22 21.76 -25.76
CA ARG A 21 22.47 21.72 -24.52
C ARG A 21 22.66 20.31 -23.97
N GLU A 22 23.66 20.14 -23.11
CA GLU A 22 23.65 19.01 -22.20
C GLU A 22 22.26 18.98 -21.53
N THR A 23 21.45 17.99 -21.89
CA THR A 23 20.23 17.74 -21.17
C THR A 23 20.63 17.41 -19.74
N ALA A 24 20.31 18.31 -18.81
CA ALA A 24 20.59 18.07 -17.40
C ALA A 24 19.97 16.75 -17.00
N VAL A 25 20.80 15.75 -16.71
CA VAL A 25 20.36 14.45 -16.23
C VAL A 25 19.91 14.63 -14.78
N ASN A 26 18.66 14.37 -14.50
CA ASN A 26 18.15 14.42 -13.13
C ASN A 26 18.91 13.40 -12.25
N PRO A 27 19.28 13.77 -11.01
CA PRO A 27 19.85 12.83 -10.06
C PRO A 27 18.95 11.60 -9.88
N ARG A 28 19.56 10.45 -9.59
CA ARG A 28 18.82 9.21 -9.30
C ARG A 28 19.02 8.83 -7.83
N VAL A 29 17.94 8.46 -7.19
CA VAL A 29 17.87 8.15 -5.75
C VAL A 29 17.10 6.86 -5.51
N ASN A 30 17.32 6.20 -4.39
CA ASN A 30 16.46 5.09 -3.97
C ASN A 30 15.29 5.66 -3.17
N LEU A 31 14.07 5.46 -3.68
CA LEU A 31 12.84 5.92 -3.03
C LEU A 31 12.57 5.05 -1.81
N LYS A 32 12.35 5.69 -0.66
CA LYS A 32 11.97 5.05 0.59
C LYS A 32 10.52 5.37 0.91
N LEU A 33 9.74 4.34 1.19
CA LEU A 33 8.35 4.43 1.64
C LEU A 33 8.30 4.03 3.11
N ASN A 34 7.76 4.92 3.95
CA ASN A 34 7.59 4.70 5.38
C ASN A 34 6.10 4.52 5.67
N PHE A 35 5.70 3.34 6.15
CA PHE A 35 4.32 3.08 6.55
C PHE A 35 4.13 3.43 8.01
N LEU A 36 3.29 4.43 8.26
CA LEU A 36 2.97 4.98 9.57
C LEU A 36 1.55 4.60 9.97
N HIS A 37 1.29 4.51 11.26
CA HIS A 37 0.00 4.07 11.78
C HIS A 37 -0.52 5.04 12.82
N ARG A 38 -1.84 5.23 12.84
CA ARG A 38 -2.54 6.00 13.86
C ARG A 38 -3.88 5.38 14.20
N TRP A 39 -4.43 5.82 15.32
CA TRP A 39 -5.84 5.67 15.71
C TRP A 39 -6.43 7.06 15.87
N GLY A 40 -7.19 7.52 14.88
CA GLY A 40 -7.65 8.90 14.83
C GLY A 40 -6.48 9.90 14.79
N GLN A 41 -6.25 10.64 15.86
CA GLN A 41 -5.15 11.62 15.94
C GLN A 41 -3.90 11.08 16.65
N SER A 42 -3.94 9.89 17.25
CA SER A 42 -2.83 9.34 18.04
C SER A 42 -2.00 8.37 17.20
N ASN A 43 -0.69 8.55 17.14
CA ASN A 43 0.20 7.57 16.52
C ASN A 43 0.11 6.23 17.24
N VAL A 44 0.24 5.15 16.49
CA VAL A 44 0.24 3.77 16.99
C VAL A 44 1.52 3.07 16.58
N SER A 45 2.13 2.39 17.53
CA SER A 45 3.29 1.52 17.35
C SER A 45 3.11 0.23 18.14
N SER A 46 4.04 -0.71 18.04
CA SER A 46 4.02 -1.94 18.86
C SER A 46 4.08 -1.67 20.38
N ALA A 47 4.57 -0.50 20.80
CA ALA A 47 4.58 -0.11 22.23
C ALA A 47 3.17 0.10 22.79
N ASP A 48 2.18 0.33 21.94
CA ASP A 48 0.78 0.54 22.30
C ASP A 48 -0.01 -0.77 22.38
N PHE A 49 0.61 -1.90 22.02
CA PHE A 49 -0.05 -3.20 21.97
C PHE A 49 -0.36 -3.75 23.36
N ASN A 50 -1.34 -4.64 23.42
CA ASN A 50 -1.83 -5.33 24.61
C ASN A 50 -2.45 -4.42 25.69
N ASN A 51 -2.74 -3.18 25.34
CA ASN A 51 -3.43 -2.23 26.23
C ASN A 51 -4.82 -1.90 25.68
N THR A 52 -5.87 -2.05 26.50
CA THR A 52 -7.23 -1.65 26.14
C THR A 52 -7.35 -0.14 26.25
N GLN A 53 -6.94 0.56 25.20
CA GLN A 53 -6.87 2.03 25.16
C GLN A 53 -7.55 2.65 23.93
N PHE A 54 -7.96 1.84 22.98
CA PHE A 54 -8.64 2.28 21.78
C PHE A 54 -10.15 2.16 21.94
N THR A 55 -10.90 3.04 21.27
CA THR A 55 -12.35 2.97 21.21
C THR A 55 -12.75 3.12 19.75
N ASN A 56 -13.48 2.14 19.18
CA ASN A 56 -13.97 2.24 17.83
C ASN A 56 -15.23 3.14 17.75
N ALA A 57 -15.68 3.43 16.53
CA ALA A 57 -16.83 4.31 16.30
C ALA A 57 -18.15 3.76 16.86
N PHE A 58 -18.28 2.45 17.04
CA PHE A 58 -19.44 1.82 17.70
C PHE A 58 -19.43 2.01 19.22
N GLY A 59 -18.26 2.29 19.81
CA GLY A 59 -18.07 2.46 21.24
C GLY A 59 -17.44 1.25 21.95
N ASN A 60 -16.98 0.23 21.21
CA ASN A 60 -16.24 -0.87 21.80
C ASN A 60 -14.85 -0.41 22.23
N GLN A 61 -14.48 -0.63 23.50
CA GLN A 61 -13.12 -0.45 23.99
C GLN A 61 -12.29 -1.67 23.63
N LEU A 62 -11.11 -1.47 23.04
CA LEU A 62 -10.29 -2.57 22.52
C LEU A 62 -8.79 -2.34 22.66
N SER A 63 -8.04 -3.44 22.62
CA SER A 63 -6.58 -3.47 22.45
C SER A 63 -6.22 -3.94 21.06
N ILE A 64 -5.00 -3.66 20.63
CA ILE A 64 -4.35 -4.29 19.48
C ILE A 64 -3.27 -5.22 20.05
N GLU A 65 -3.23 -6.48 19.61
CA GLU A 65 -2.18 -7.44 19.99
C GLU A 65 -1.30 -7.79 18.78
N ARG A 66 -1.84 -7.66 17.57
CA ARG A 66 -1.14 -7.87 16.29
C ARG A 66 -1.78 -7.01 15.20
N LEU A 67 -0.95 -6.41 14.37
CA LEU A 67 -1.38 -5.83 13.11
C LEU A 67 -0.29 -6.12 12.06
N ARG A 68 -0.64 -6.98 11.10
CA ARG A 68 0.15 -7.28 9.92
C ARG A 68 -0.73 -7.16 8.69
N TYR A 69 -0.15 -6.69 7.58
CA TYR A 69 -0.89 -6.58 6.32
C TYR A 69 0.04 -6.64 5.12
N LEU A 70 -0.53 -7.05 3.99
CA LEU A 70 0.18 -7.24 2.74
C LEU A 70 -0.05 -6.03 1.83
N ILE A 71 1.02 -5.48 1.33
CA ILE A 71 1.02 -4.47 0.26
C ILE A 71 1.74 -5.08 -0.94
N SER A 72 1.12 -5.01 -2.10
CA SER A 72 1.70 -5.51 -3.35
C SER A 72 1.62 -4.49 -4.47
N ASP A 73 2.32 -4.76 -5.58
CA ASP A 73 2.32 -3.95 -6.80
C ASP A 73 2.55 -2.45 -6.53
N ILE A 74 3.59 -2.16 -5.73
CA ILE A 74 3.96 -0.77 -5.44
C ILE A 74 4.62 -0.18 -6.68
N LYS A 75 4.05 0.90 -7.23
CA LYS A 75 4.50 1.50 -8.47
C LYS A 75 4.37 3.02 -8.47
N ILE A 76 5.20 3.67 -9.26
CA ILE A 76 5.07 5.09 -9.60
C ILE A 76 4.84 5.24 -11.10
N THR A 77 4.07 6.25 -11.48
CA THR A 77 3.72 6.53 -12.88
C THR A 77 4.31 7.87 -13.30
N LYS A 78 5.11 7.88 -14.36
CA LYS A 78 5.65 9.10 -14.97
C LYS A 78 4.57 9.91 -15.70
N ALA A 79 4.90 11.15 -16.09
CA ALA A 79 4.02 12.03 -16.84
C ALA A 79 3.65 11.48 -18.25
N ASP A 80 4.50 10.69 -18.84
CA ASP A 80 4.28 10.02 -20.15
C ASP A 80 3.53 8.68 -20.03
N GLY A 81 3.18 8.25 -18.80
CA GLY A 81 2.49 7.00 -18.53
C GLY A 81 3.41 5.79 -18.30
N GLU A 82 4.75 5.97 -18.36
CA GLU A 82 5.68 4.89 -18.00
C GLU A 82 5.50 4.52 -16.52
N ILE A 83 5.40 3.21 -16.25
CA ILE A 83 5.26 2.65 -14.90
C ILE A 83 6.61 2.11 -14.43
N ILE A 84 7.00 2.49 -13.22
CA ILE A 84 8.20 1.99 -12.55
C ILE A 84 7.75 1.21 -11.31
N THR A 85 8.02 -0.09 -11.27
CA THR A 85 7.76 -0.92 -10.09
C THR A 85 8.79 -0.63 -9.00
N ILE A 86 8.31 -0.33 -7.81
CA ILE A 86 9.11 -0.09 -6.60
C ILE A 86 9.33 -1.41 -5.87
N SER A 87 8.26 -2.18 -5.66
CA SER A 87 8.31 -3.50 -5.03
C SER A 87 7.12 -4.35 -5.50
N ASN A 88 7.33 -5.66 -5.62
CA ASN A 88 6.27 -6.59 -6.02
C ASN A 88 5.30 -6.86 -4.87
N TYR A 89 5.81 -7.15 -3.68
CA TYR A 89 5.00 -7.29 -2.46
C TYR A 89 5.87 -7.15 -1.22
N ASN A 90 5.22 -6.82 -0.10
CA ASN A 90 5.82 -6.71 1.22
C ASN A 90 4.79 -7.07 2.30
N LEU A 91 5.17 -7.91 3.23
CA LEU A 91 4.42 -8.13 4.47
C LEU A 91 4.88 -7.11 5.49
N LEU A 92 3.98 -6.24 5.92
CA LEU A 92 4.25 -5.22 6.93
C LEU A 92 3.74 -5.74 8.28
N ASP A 93 4.58 -5.67 9.30
CA ASP A 93 4.27 -6.09 10.67
C ASP A 93 4.64 -4.99 11.66
N LEU A 94 3.68 -4.48 12.42
CA LEU A 94 3.94 -3.42 13.39
C LEU A 94 4.86 -3.89 14.54
N GLN A 95 5.03 -5.18 14.76
CA GLN A 95 6.01 -5.73 15.71
C GLN A 95 7.44 -5.76 15.16
N ASP A 96 7.59 -5.74 13.84
CA ASP A 96 8.87 -5.59 13.15
C ASP A 96 8.94 -4.22 12.45
N SER A 97 9.48 -3.23 13.13
CA SER A 97 9.61 -1.88 12.58
C SER A 97 10.46 -1.80 11.30
N SER A 98 11.30 -2.79 11.03
CA SER A 98 12.10 -2.83 9.80
C SER A 98 11.23 -3.12 8.57
N SER A 99 10.16 -3.91 8.72
CA SER A 99 9.21 -4.22 7.66
C SER A 99 8.41 -3.00 7.18
N LEU A 100 8.28 -1.98 8.05
CA LEU A 100 7.51 -0.76 7.76
C LEU A 100 8.23 0.22 6.83
N ASN A 101 9.46 -0.10 6.43
CA ASN A 101 10.28 0.75 5.57
C ASN A 101 10.65 -0.01 4.30
N ILE A 102 10.06 0.39 3.18
CA ILE A 102 10.32 -0.23 1.88
C ILE A 102 11.24 0.70 1.08
N THR A 103 12.36 0.19 0.60
CA THR A 103 13.27 0.93 -0.27
C THR A 103 13.24 0.34 -1.68
N SER A 104 13.12 1.20 -2.69
CA SER A 104 13.13 0.75 -4.08
C SER A 104 14.40 -0.03 -4.41
N SER A 105 14.24 -1.16 -5.09
CA SER A 105 15.36 -2.01 -5.53
C SER A 105 16.20 -1.34 -6.61
N GLN A 106 15.63 -0.39 -7.35
CA GLN A 106 16.29 0.39 -8.39
C GLN A 106 16.24 1.88 -8.06
N SER A 107 17.22 2.62 -8.54
CA SER A 107 17.24 4.07 -8.39
C SER A 107 16.21 4.72 -9.31
N ILE A 108 15.56 5.76 -8.81
CA ILE A 108 14.48 6.52 -9.45
C ILE A 108 15.03 7.92 -9.76
N GLU A 109 14.73 8.49 -10.92
CA GLU A 109 15.07 9.87 -11.23
C GLU A 109 14.31 10.84 -10.32
N THR A 110 14.99 11.90 -9.86
CA THR A 110 14.29 12.97 -9.15
C THR A 110 13.37 13.72 -10.11
N GLY A 111 12.20 14.12 -9.61
CA GLY A 111 11.21 14.81 -10.45
C GLY A 111 9.78 14.58 -9.98
N VAL A 112 8.83 15.04 -10.78
CA VAL A 112 7.39 14.87 -10.52
C VAL A 112 6.89 13.60 -11.21
N TYR A 113 6.13 12.81 -10.48
CA TYR A 113 5.42 11.62 -10.94
C TYR A 113 3.93 11.84 -10.79
N ASN A 114 3.15 11.33 -11.74
CA ASN A 114 1.70 11.51 -11.76
C ASN A 114 0.99 10.73 -10.67
N ASP A 115 1.58 9.62 -10.22
CA ASP A 115 0.99 8.78 -9.19
C ASP A 115 2.05 7.94 -8.48
N LEU A 116 1.79 7.66 -7.20
CA LEU A 116 2.34 6.55 -6.43
C LEU A 116 1.15 5.71 -5.98
N SER A 117 1.10 4.45 -6.39
CA SER A 117 0.02 3.55 -6.01
C SER A 117 0.53 2.18 -5.55
N PHE A 118 -0.35 1.45 -4.87
CA PHE A 118 -0.11 0.09 -4.42
C PHE A 118 -1.44 -0.67 -4.29
N VAL A 119 -1.34 -1.99 -4.23
CA VAL A 119 -2.48 -2.87 -3.93
C VAL A 119 -2.43 -3.28 -2.45
N PHE A 120 -3.52 -3.09 -1.73
CA PHE A 120 -3.74 -3.71 -0.42
C PHE A 120 -4.21 -5.16 -0.62
N GLY A 121 -3.40 -6.12 -0.17
CA GLY A 121 -3.55 -7.54 -0.49
C GLY A 121 -2.84 -7.93 -1.78
N PHE A 122 -3.35 -8.95 -2.46
CA PHE A 122 -2.97 -9.38 -3.80
C PHE A 122 -4.13 -9.29 -4.76
N THR A 123 -3.86 -8.98 -6.03
CA THR A 123 -4.84 -9.22 -7.10
C THR A 123 -5.16 -10.71 -7.22
N ASN A 124 -6.27 -11.08 -7.85
CA ASN A 124 -6.65 -12.49 -8.00
C ASN A 124 -5.59 -13.31 -8.73
N GLU A 125 -4.92 -12.71 -9.71
CA GLU A 125 -3.86 -13.34 -10.50
C GLU A 125 -2.62 -13.62 -9.66
N ALA A 126 -2.28 -12.71 -8.76
CA ALA A 126 -1.13 -12.83 -7.86
C ALA A 126 -1.42 -13.69 -6.62
N ASN A 127 -2.69 -13.84 -6.21
CA ASN A 127 -3.10 -14.53 -4.99
C ASN A 127 -3.18 -16.06 -5.15
N SER A 128 -2.17 -16.66 -5.77
CA SER A 128 -2.11 -18.12 -5.98
C SER A 128 -1.62 -18.83 -4.72
N ASP A 129 -2.33 -19.90 -4.33
CA ASP A 129 -2.01 -20.69 -3.12
C ASP A 129 -0.60 -21.27 -3.19
N GLY A 130 0.16 -21.12 -2.11
CA GLY A 130 1.53 -21.66 -1.97
C GLY A 130 2.60 -20.97 -2.84
N ALA A 131 2.28 -19.91 -3.59
CA ALA A 131 3.18 -19.28 -4.56
C ALA A 131 4.37 -18.55 -3.90
N TYR A 132 4.26 -18.11 -2.65
CA TYR A 132 5.25 -17.27 -1.97
C TYR A 132 5.82 -18.00 -0.74
N PRO A 133 7.03 -18.61 -0.83
CA PRO A 133 7.62 -19.43 0.25
C PRO A 133 7.85 -18.66 1.55
N ASP A 134 8.19 -17.38 1.48
CA ASP A 134 8.36 -16.49 2.63
C ASP A 134 7.04 -16.28 3.36
N LEU A 135 5.95 -15.96 2.65
CA LEU A 135 4.62 -15.83 3.24
C LEU A 135 4.10 -17.16 3.81
N ASN A 136 4.43 -18.29 3.17
CA ASN A 136 4.11 -19.61 3.70
C ASN A 136 4.78 -19.85 5.06
N SER A 137 6.02 -19.37 5.23
CA SER A 137 6.76 -19.48 6.49
C SER A 137 6.19 -18.60 7.59
N GLU A 138 5.51 -17.51 7.22
CA GLU A 138 4.86 -16.56 8.15
C GLU A 138 3.44 -16.98 8.56
N SER A 139 2.98 -18.17 8.17
CA SER A 139 1.60 -18.63 8.38
C SER A 139 0.56 -17.65 7.79
N TRP A 140 0.86 -17.13 6.59
CA TRP A 140 0.05 -16.14 5.91
C TRP A 140 -1.01 -16.76 4.97
N ASN A 141 -0.99 -18.08 4.81
CA ASN A 141 -1.91 -18.82 3.94
C ASN A 141 -3.35 -18.76 4.44
N VAL A 142 -4.29 -18.66 3.50
CA VAL A 142 -5.72 -18.83 3.71
C VAL A 142 -6.07 -20.33 3.54
N PRO A 143 -6.97 -20.90 4.37
CA PRO A 143 -7.40 -22.29 4.20
C PRO A 143 -7.98 -22.56 2.80
N ILE A 144 -7.64 -23.71 2.21
CA ILE A 144 -8.12 -24.13 0.88
C ILE A 144 -9.64 -24.09 0.77
N ALA A 145 -10.35 -24.46 1.85
CA ALA A 145 -11.81 -24.40 1.89
C ALA A 145 -12.39 -22.98 1.72
N LEU A 146 -11.56 -21.94 1.88
CA LEU A 146 -11.90 -20.53 1.64
C LEU A 146 -11.28 -20.02 0.32
N GLY A 147 -10.75 -20.91 -0.50
CA GLY A 147 -10.16 -20.60 -1.80
C GLY A 147 -8.64 -20.55 -1.82
N GLY A 148 -7.96 -20.79 -0.69
CA GLY A 148 -6.50 -20.72 -0.61
C GLY A 148 -5.97 -19.29 -0.82
N GLY A 149 -4.69 -19.19 -1.20
CA GLY A 149 -3.99 -17.92 -1.34
C GLY A 149 -3.55 -17.36 0.01
N TYR A 150 -3.61 -16.05 0.18
CA TYR A 150 -2.98 -15.34 1.29
C TYR A 150 -3.91 -14.33 1.95
N HIS A 151 -3.69 -14.10 3.25
CA HIS A 151 -4.34 -13.00 3.95
C HIS A 151 -3.95 -11.65 3.34
N TYR A 152 -4.84 -10.68 3.42
CA TYR A 152 -4.54 -9.28 3.12
C TYR A 152 -4.17 -8.54 4.42
N MET A 153 -4.85 -8.88 5.54
CA MET A 153 -4.53 -8.34 6.85
C MET A 153 -4.87 -9.33 7.96
N GLN A 154 -4.12 -9.26 9.06
CA GLN A 154 -4.43 -9.86 10.35
C GLN A 154 -4.34 -8.76 11.41
N LEU A 155 -5.49 -8.34 11.92
CA LEU A 155 -5.61 -7.44 13.05
C LEU A 155 -6.30 -8.18 14.18
N ASP A 156 -5.55 -8.49 15.23
CA ASP A 156 -6.02 -9.23 16.39
C ASP A 156 -5.88 -8.40 17.65
N GLY A 157 -6.73 -8.70 18.61
CA GLY A 157 -6.69 -8.09 19.92
C GLY A 157 -7.84 -8.56 20.79
N LYS A 158 -8.12 -7.77 21.81
CA LYS A 158 -9.22 -8.00 22.73
C LYS A 158 -10.11 -6.78 22.83
N PHE A 159 -11.36 -6.98 23.22
CA PHE A 159 -12.29 -5.89 23.46
C PHE A 159 -13.16 -6.20 24.69
N LEU A 160 -13.70 -5.15 25.30
CA LEU A 160 -14.70 -5.29 26.34
C LEU A 160 -16.08 -5.45 25.68
N ASN A 161 -16.69 -6.62 25.89
CA ASN A 161 -18.02 -6.89 25.35
C ASN A 161 -19.10 -6.11 26.14
N SER A 162 -20.37 -6.25 25.72
CA SER A 162 -21.51 -5.54 26.29
C SER A 162 -21.75 -5.77 27.80
N ILE A 163 -21.15 -6.82 28.38
CA ILE A 163 -21.21 -7.10 29.83
C ILE A 163 -19.89 -6.80 30.54
N GLY A 164 -18.95 -6.13 29.89
CA GLY A 164 -17.67 -5.73 30.47
C GLY A 164 -16.64 -6.85 30.59
N THR A 165 -16.84 -7.98 29.91
CA THR A 165 -15.87 -9.09 29.86
C THR A 165 -14.92 -8.91 28.70
N GLU A 166 -13.62 -9.12 28.95
CA GLU A 166 -12.60 -9.10 27.90
C GLU A 166 -12.73 -10.36 27.02
N VAL A 167 -12.86 -10.16 25.70
CA VAL A 167 -13.03 -11.20 24.68
C VAL A 167 -12.09 -10.92 23.51
N GLY A 168 -11.51 -11.97 22.91
CA GLY A 168 -10.65 -11.83 21.74
C GLY A 168 -11.44 -11.49 20.47
N TYR A 169 -10.78 -10.74 19.57
CA TYR A 169 -11.27 -10.54 18.20
C TYR A 169 -10.16 -10.84 17.18
N ASN A 170 -10.58 -11.30 15.98
CA ASN A 170 -9.73 -11.59 14.84
C ASN A 170 -10.32 -10.90 13.61
N TYR A 171 -9.89 -9.67 13.35
CA TYR A 171 -10.30 -8.90 12.18
C TYR A 171 -9.33 -9.20 11.03
N HIS A 172 -9.59 -10.34 10.35
CA HIS A 172 -8.76 -10.80 9.24
C HIS A 172 -9.39 -10.48 7.90
N ALA A 173 -8.67 -9.79 7.03
CA ALA A 173 -9.06 -9.54 5.65
C ALA A 173 -8.47 -10.62 4.74
N ILE A 174 -9.33 -11.21 3.91
CA ILE A 174 -8.99 -12.19 2.87
C ILE A 174 -9.87 -11.95 1.64
N ARG A 175 -9.67 -12.71 0.58
CA ARG A 175 -10.62 -12.78 -0.53
C ARG A 175 -11.97 -13.29 -0.02
N ALA A 176 -13.06 -12.54 -0.29
CA ALA A 176 -14.41 -12.94 0.10
C ALA A 176 -14.82 -14.25 -0.58
N ALA A 177 -15.10 -15.29 0.20
CA ALA A 177 -15.48 -16.60 -0.30
C ALA A 177 -16.90 -16.96 0.14
N ASP A 178 -17.80 -17.18 -0.83
CA ASP A 178 -19.09 -17.80 -0.62
C ASP A 178 -18.96 -19.32 -0.69
N ASN A 179 -19.84 -20.03 0.00
CA ASN A 179 -19.88 -21.49 0.01
C ASN A 179 -18.52 -22.13 0.32
N PRO A 180 -17.95 -21.87 1.51
CA PRO A 180 -16.69 -22.49 1.91
C PRO A 180 -16.72 -24.02 1.71
N GLY A 181 -15.68 -24.59 1.09
CA GLY A 181 -15.60 -26.00 0.80
C GLY A 181 -14.68 -26.32 -0.39
N ALA A 182 -15.04 -27.38 -1.14
CA ALA A 182 -14.20 -27.83 -2.25
C ALA A 182 -14.21 -26.85 -3.46
N ASN A 183 -15.27 -26.08 -3.63
CA ASN A 183 -15.44 -25.15 -4.74
C ASN A 183 -16.06 -23.83 -4.25
N PRO A 184 -15.34 -23.00 -3.51
CA PRO A 184 -15.84 -21.70 -3.09
C PRO A 184 -16.05 -20.79 -4.30
N SER A 185 -17.05 -19.92 -4.23
CA SER A 185 -17.24 -18.84 -5.20
C SER A 185 -16.85 -17.50 -4.59
N PHE A 186 -16.48 -16.56 -5.44
CA PHE A 186 -15.98 -15.27 -5.01
C PHE A 186 -16.89 -14.17 -5.57
N PRO A 187 -17.79 -13.59 -4.74
CA PRO A 187 -18.84 -12.68 -5.22
C PRO A 187 -18.26 -11.36 -5.73
N GLN A 188 -17.14 -10.90 -5.16
CA GLN A 188 -16.41 -9.71 -5.60
C GLN A 188 -14.97 -9.74 -5.11
N ASP A 189 -14.14 -8.89 -5.70
CA ASP A 189 -12.78 -8.64 -5.25
C ASP A 189 -12.80 -7.87 -3.93
N THR A 190 -11.91 -8.26 -3.01
CA THR A 190 -11.73 -7.61 -1.70
C THR A 190 -10.30 -7.16 -1.44
N PHE A 191 -9.42 -7.25 -2.45
CA PHE A 191 -8.23 -6.41 -2.55
C PHE A 191 -8.62 -5.05 -3.15
N PHE A 192 -7.80 -4.03 -2.96
CA PHE A 192 -8.02 -2.73 -3.59
C PHE A 192 -6.71 -2.03 -3.91
N GLU A 193 -6.71 -1.27 -4.99
CA GLU A 193 -5.62 -0.35 -5.31
C GLU A 193 -5.85 0.97 -4.59
N HIS A 194 -4.79 1.49 -3.98
CA HIS A 194 -4.77 2.82 -3.38
C HIS A 194 -3.79 3.70 -4.13
N SER A 195 -4.27 4.88 -4.57
CA SER A 195 -3.47 5.92 -5.21
C SER A 195 -3.25 7.07 -4.24
N LEU A 196 -2.00 7.45 -4.04
CA LEU A 196 -1.64 8.66 -3.31
C LEU A 196 -1.69 9.91 -4.18
N GLY A 197 -1.92 9.75 -5.50
CA GLY A 197 -1.86 10.83 -6.47
C GLY A 197 -0.42 11.29 -6.76
N PRO A 198 -0.25 12.53 -7.28
CA PRO A 198 1.04 13.04 -7.69
C PRO A 198 2.03 13.16 -6.53
N ILE A 199 3.27 12.69 -6.77
CA ILE A 199 4.38 12.83 -5.83
C ILE A 199 5.56 13.55 -6.47
N THR A 200 6.42 14.14 -5.62
CA THR A 200 7.71 14.68 -6.05
C THR A 200 8.83 13.88 -5.40
N VAL A 201 9.62 13.19 -6.21
CA VAL A 201 10.83 12.49 -5.77
C VAL A 201 11.96 13.51 -5.71
N THR A 202 12.47 13.78 -4.51
CA THR A 202 13.60 14.68 -4.25
C THR A 202 14.86 13.88 -3.93
N GLU A 203 15.96 14.55 -3.64
CA GLU A 203 17.21 13.88 -3.22
C GLU A 203 17.08 13.14 -1.88
N THR A 204 16.15 13.55 -1.01
CA THR A 204 15.85 12.86 0.24
C THR A 204 14.97 11.62 0.04
N ALA A 205 14.21 11.57 -1.05
CA ALA A 205 13.45 10.43 -1.57
C ALA A 205 12.65 9.63 -0.52
N GLU A 206 11.97 10.32 0.38
CA GLU A 206 11.11 9.68 1.38
C GLU A 206 9.64 10.06 1.18
N VAL A 207 8.74 9.07 1.21
CA VAL A 207 7.29 9.25 1.21
C VAL A 207 6.70 8.53 2.42
N ASN A 208 5.89 9.24 3.19
CA ASN A 208 5.17 8.68 4.33
C ASN A 208 3.76 8.30 3.88
N ILE A 209 3.37 7.05 4.16
CA ILE A 209 2.05 6.48 3.89
C ILE A 209 1.41 6.21 5.25
N LEU A 210 0.27 6.81 5.51
CA LEU A 210 -0.37 6.78 6.84
C LEU A 210 -1.65 5.95 6.79
N MET A 211 -1.69 4.85 7.56
CA MET A 211 -2.90 4.07 7.81
C MET A 211 -3.58 4.55 9.10
N ASP A 212 -4.85 4.96 9.02
CA ASP A 212 -5.68 5.19 10.19
C ASP A 212 -6.45 3.92 10.56
N ILE A 213 -5.96 3.20 11.58
CA ILE A 213 -6.51 1.91 12.01
C ILE A 213 -7.98 2.03 12.45
N ALA A 214 -8.38 3.18 13.03
CA ALA A 214 -9.76 3.39 13.46
C ALA A 214 -10.76 3.26 12.30
N LYS A 215 -10.35 3.64 11.10
CA LYS A 215 -11.18 3.63 9.90
C LYS A 215 -11.67 2.24 9.50
N TRP A 216 -10.93 1.18 9.84
CA TRP A 216 -11.39 -0.19 9.63
C TRP A 216 -12.71 -0.50 10.33
N PHE A 217 -13.08 0.26 11.37
CA PHE A 217 -14.25 0.04 12.21
C PHE A 217 -15.36 1.09 12.02
N GLU A 218 -15.24 2.03 11.06
CA GLU A 218 -16.11 3.21 10.99
C GLU A 218 -17.10 3.16 9.83
N GLN A 219 -16.66 3.39 8.62
CA GLN A 219 -17.51 3.68 7.46
C GLN A 219 -17.02 3.01 6.20
N PRO A 220 -17.96 2.57 5.32
CA PRO A 220 -19.42 2.74 5.41
C PRO A 220 -20.10 1.83 6.44
N ASN A 221 -19.38 0.84 6.99
CA ASN A 221 -19.92 -0.17 7.89
C ASN A 221 -19.47 0.07 9.33
N LEU A 222 -20.37 0.59 10.15
CA LEU A 222 -20.11 0.72 11.59
C LEU A 222 -19.95 -0.66 12.23
N TRP A 223 -18.78 -0.91 12.83
CA TRP A 223 -18.37 -2.25 13.24
C TRP A 223 -18.61 -2.51 14.73
N ASP A 224 -19.58 -3.38 15.03
CA ASP A 224 -19.84 -3.87 16.38
C ASP A 224 -19.08 -5.16 16.66
N LEU A 225 -18.05 -5.11 17.51
CA LEU A 225 -17.28 -6.28 17.92
C LEU A 225 -18.09 -7.32 18.72
N ASN A 226 -19.24 -6.96 19.28
CA ASN A 226 -20.12 -7.98 19.90
C ASN A 226 -20.77 -8.93 18.86
N ILE A 227 -20.82 -8.49 17.58
CA ILE A 227 -21.38 -9.27 16.48
C ILE A 227 -20.26 -9.84 15.60
N TYR A 228 -19.27 -9.01 15.28
CA TYR A 228 -18.22 -9.32 14.30
C TYR A 228 -16.84 -9.37 14.97
N ASN A 229 -16.67 -10.26 15.96
CA ASN A 229 -15.38 -10.42 16.63
C ASN A 229 -14.55 -11.60 16.12
N GLN A 230 -15.18 -12.67 15.65
CA GLN A 230 -14.51 -13.91 15.23
C GLN A 230 -15.22 -14.54 14.03
N MET A 231 -14.59 -15.56 13.42
CA MET A 231 -15.15 -16.29 12.28
C MET A 231 -15.46 -15.40 11.07
N LEU A 232 -14.67 -14.34 10.88
CA LEU A 232 -14.90 -13.39 9.78
C LEU A 232 -14.43 -13.95 8.43
N MET A 233 -13.40 -14.80 8.40
CA MET A 233 -12.89 -15.35 7.14
C MET A 233 -13.93 -16.19 6.36
N PRO A 234 -14.73 -17.08 6.96
CA PRO A 234 -15.77 -17.79 6.23
C PRO A 234 -17.05 -16.98 6.01
N ASN A 235 -17.10 -15.73 6.44
CA ASN A 235 -18.23 -14.82 6.29
C ASN A 235 -17.96 -13.83 5.15
N SER A 236 -18.39 -14.15 3.93
CA SER A 236 -18.17 -13.30 2.76
C SER A 236 -18.74 -11.89 2.92
N THR A 237 -19.90 -11.75 3.58
CA THR A 237 -20.49 -10.44 3.87
C THR A 237 -19.56 -9.61 4.76
N ALA A 238 -18.99 -10.21 5.80
CA ALA A 238 -18.02 -9.50 6.65
C ALA A 238 -16.76 -9.12 5.87
N GLN A 239 -16.26 -9.97 4.97
CA GLN A 239 -15.11 -9.66 4.12
C GLN A 239 -15.40 -8.50 3.16
N ILE A 240 -16.61 -8.40 2.62
CA ILE A 240 -17.04 -7.27 1.81
C ILE A 240 -17.10 -5.98 2.65
N MET A 241 -17.67 -6.03 3.86
CA MET A 241 -17.69 -4.88 4.77
C MET A 241 -16.27 -4.42 5.14
N ILE A 242 -15.33 -5.36 5.37
CA ILE A 242 -13.91 -5.07 5.61
C ILE A 242 -13.31 -4.34 4.39
N TYR A 243 -13.54 -4.84 3.19
CA TYR A 243 -13.09 -4.20 1.95
C TYR A 243 -13.64 -2.78 1.80
N GLU A 244 -14.95 -2.58 2.03
CA GLU A 244 -15.59 -1.27 1.92
C GLU A 244 -15.02 -0.26 2.92
N ASN A 245 -14.82 -0.66 4.18
CA ASN A 245 -14.18 0.19 5.19
C ASN A 245 -12.72 0.48 4.81
N GLY A 246 -12.03 -0.48 4.22
CA GLY A 246 -10.64 -0.37 3.79
C GLY A 246 -10.36 0.75 2.79
N GLN A 247 -11.36 1.18 2.01
CA GLN A 247 -11.20 2.24 1.01
C GLN A 247 -10.80 3.61 1.60
N ASN A 248 -10.93 3.80 2.90
CA ASN A 248 -10.74 5.10 3.57
C ASN A 248 -9.60 5.09 4.59
N VAL A 249 -8.82 4.00 4.69
CA VAL A 249 -7.83 3.84 5.78
C VAL A 249 -6.49 4.51 5.51
N PHE A 250 -6.13 4.71 4.23
CA PHE A 250 -4.91 5.39 3.80
C PHE A 250 -5.15 6.84 3.41
#